data_f7ee2c6e4ca3ad880dc783b9c354aa96
#
_entry.id   f7ee2c6e4ca3ad880dc783b9c354aa96
#
_cell.length_a   1.000
_cell.length_b   1.000
_cell.length_c   1.000
_cell.angle_alpha   90.00
_cell.angle_beta   90.00
_cell.angle_gamma   90.00
#
_symmetry.space_group_name_H-M   'P 1'
#
loop_
_entity.id
_entity.type
_entity.pdbx_description
1 polymer ?
#
loop_
_entity_poly.entity_id
_entity_poly.type
_entity_poly.pdbx_seq_one_letter_code
_entity_poly.pdbx_strand_id
1 'polypeptide(L)'
;MSVRARGLRLERGGRTVLQDVSIEVDRGEVVALLGPNGAGKSTLLAALAGLLEPVAGTVETDGRIAMALQTPALARRSALANVEAALGWWGTPSDRRRALAVDALGRLGVAGLAGRPAATLSGGEARRVHLARVLAVDPDVLLLDEPFAGLDSAARGDLLYETRELLRSPERATIIVVHDRAEAWALADRTALLLNGRIVAEGDTREVLARPPTAEAAGFLGFEGRIRENGRIRMVRPSDVRLDPDGQLDTTIERCIPTENGMRLELAHPDGHLVALTDSLDHAPGDRVRVRLTGGILFG
;
A
#
# COMPACT_ATOMS: atom_id res chain seq x y z
N MET A 1 -0.87 9.22 -21.42
CA MET A 1 -0.05 9.72 -20.29
C MET A 1 -0.95 10.55 -19.41
N SER A 2 -0.95 10.35 -18.13
CA SER A 2 -1.78 11.15 -17.21
C SER A 2 -0.97 11.82 -16.13
N VAL A 3 0.06 11.17 -15.57
CA VAL A 3 1.01 11.79 -14.64
C VAL A 3 2.40 11.21 -14.85
N ARG A 4 3.38 12.08 -14.92
CA ARG A 4 4.78 11.71 -15.08
C ARG A 4 5.65 12.60 -14.19
N ALA A 5 6.50 11.95 -13.41
CA ALA A 5 7.58 12.59 -12.67
C ALA A 5 8.92 12.09 -13.19
N ARG A 6 9.90 12.98 -13.31
CA ARG A 6 11.25 12.65 -13.79
C ARG A 6 12.31 13.27 -12.89
N GLY A 7 13.18 12.43 -12.34
CA GLY A 7 14.35 12.84 -11.58
C GLY A 7 14.01 13.71 -10.35
N LEU A 8 12.89 13.45 -9.68
CA LEU A 8 12.44 14.27 -8.57
C LEU A 8 13.41 14.20 -7.39
N ARG A 9 13.84 15.37 -6.95
CA ARG A 9 14.50 15.57 -5.68
C ARG A 9 13.65 16.49 -4.81
N LEU A 10 13.30 16.02 -3.63
CA LEU A 10 12.57 16.82 -2.64
C LEU A 10 13.30 16.85 -1.30
N GLU A 11 13.26 18.01 -0.67
CA GLU A 11 13.83 18.24 0.64
C GLU A 11 12.75 18.72 1.61
N ARG A 12 12.83 18.29 2.87
CA ARG A 12 11.95 18.73 3.94
C ARG A 12 12.75 18.93 5.23
N GLY A 13 12.66 20.13 5.81
CA GLY A 13 13.44 20.45 7.00
C GLY A 13 14.95 20.28 6.85
N GLY A 14 15.50 20.60 5.67
CA GLY A 14 16.93 20.47 5.37
C GLY A 14 17.43 19.04 5.11
N ARG A 15 16.49 18.04 5.01
CA ARG A 15 16.82 16.66 4.69
C ARG A 15 16.23 16.27 3.35
N THR A 16 17.02 15.60 2.53
CA THR A 16 16.53 15.00 1.29
C THR A 16 15.59 13.85 1.62
N VAL A 17 14.33 13.95 1.16
CA VAL A 17 13.29 12.94 1.34
C VAL A 17 13.14 12.08 0.09
N LEU A 18 13.23 12.67 -1.09
CA LEU A 18 13.23 11.96 -2.36
C LEU A 18 14.51 12.26 -3.14
N GLN A 19 15.09 11.22 -3.73
CA GLN A 19 16.33 11.27 -4.49
C GLN A 19 16.15 10.62 -5.86
N ASP A 20 16.15 11.42 -6.93
CA ASP A 20 16.10 10.92 -8.31
C ASP A 20 14.92 9.96 -8.56
N VAL A 21 13.73 10.37 -8.08
CA VAL A 21 12.52 9.58 -8.23
C VAL A 21 11.86 9.89 -9.56
N SER A 22 11.67 8.85 -10.36
CA SER A 22 10.90 8.90 -11.61
C SER A 22 9.78 7.90 -11.56
N ILE A 23 8.58 8.31 -11.99
CA ILE A 23 7.39 7.45 -12.07
C ILE A 23 6.48 7.97 -13.17
N GLU A 24 5.89 7.06 -13.91
CA GLU A 24 4.91 7.36 -14.95
C GLU A 24 3.68 6.47 -14.78
N VAL A 25 2.49 7.06 -14.86
CA VAL A 25 1.21 6.34 -14.76
C VAL A 25 0.31 6.78 -15.90
N ASP A 26 -0.13 5.83 -16.66
CA ASP A 26 -1.02 6.04 -17.79
C ASP A 26 -2.50 5.96 -17.42
N ARG A 27 -3.37 6.47 -18.29
CA ARG A 27 -4.81 6.33 -18.15
C ARG A 27 -5.18 4.84 -18.15
N GLY A 28 -6.16 4.49 -17.34
CA GLY A 28 -6.60 3.11 -17.16
C GLY A 28 -5.76 2.30 -16.18
N GLU A 29 -4.66 2.86 -15.67
CA GLU A 29 -3.70 2.16 -14.83
C GLU A 29 -3.86 2.49 -13.35
N VAL A 30 -3.76 1.47 -12.50
CA VAL A 30 -3.68 1.60 -11.04
C VAL A 30 -2.29 1.19 -10.58
N VAL A 31 -1.52 2.12 -10.05
CA VAL A 31 -0.17 1.89 -9.52
C VAL A 31 -0.17 1.96 -8.00
N ALA A 32 0.25 0.88 -7.34
CA ALA A 32 0.49 0.87 -5.90
C ALA A 32 1.89 1.44 -5.58
N LEU A 33 1.94 2.37 -4.66
CA LEU A 33 3.19 2.86 -4.08
C LEU A 33 3.41 2.20 -2.72
N LEU A 34 4.34 1.25 -2.67
CA LEU A 34 4.75 0.53 -1.46
C LEU A 34 6.04 1.12 -0.88
N GLY A 35 6.23 0.98 0.41
CA GLY A 35 7.46 1.36 1.11
C GLY A 35 7.23 1.54 2.61
N PRO A 36 8.29 1.51 3.44
CA PRO A 36 8.18 1.70 4.87
C PRO A 36 7.71 3.10 5.24
N ASN A 37 7.33 3.27 6.51
CA ASN A 37 7.00 4.59 7.05
C ASN A 37 8.24 5.50 6.95
N GLY A 38 8.02 6.74 6.50
CA GLY A 38 9.11 7.69 6.29
C GLY A 38 9.88 7.54 4.97
N ALA A 39 9.55 6.59 4.10
CA ALA A 39 10.20 6.41 2.79
C ALA A 39 9.97 7.57 1.81
N GLY A 40 8.99 8.45 2.07
CA GLY A 40 8.68 9.60 1.21
C GLY A 40 7.40 9.44 0.37
N LYS A 41 6.58 8.41 0.61
CA LYS A 41 5.36 8.13 -0.18
C LYS A 41 4.39 9.31 -0.25
N SER A 42 3.96 9.84 0.90
CA SER A 42 3.07 11.02 0.97
C SER A 42 3.73 12.27 0.39
N THR A 43 5.05 12.39 0.49
CA THR A 43 5.82 13.50 -0.10
C THR A 43 5.80 13.40 -1.63
N LEU A 44 5.94 12.20 -2.18
CA LEU A 44 5.81 11.97 -3.63
C LEU A 44 4.41 12.31 -4.12
N LEU A 45 3.35 11.82 -3.43
CA LEU A 45 1.97 12.16 -3.79
C LEU A 45 1.73 13.68 -3.75
N ALA A 46 2.23 14.37 -2.71
CA ALA A 46 2.09 15.80 -2.59
C ALA A 46 2.81 16.57 -3.70
N ALA A 47 3.98 16.10 -4.16
CA ALA A 47 4.66 16.66 -5.31
C ALA A 47 3.89 16.44 -6.62
N LEU A 48 3.37 15.22 -6.84
CA LEU A 48 2.54 14.90 -8.00
C LEU A 48 1.25 15.72 -8.03
N ALA A 49 0.69 16.04 -6.86
CA ALA A 49 -0.48 16.91 -6.72
C ALA A 49 -0.16 18.42 -6.89
N GLY A 50 1.10 18.79 -7.08
CA GLY A 50 1.52 20.20 -7.15
C GLY A 50 1.47 20.93 -5.81
N LEU A 51 1.38 20.21 -4.69
CA LEU A 51 1.35 20.78 -3.33
C LEU A 51 2.76 21.05 -2.77
N LEU A 52 3.78 20.43 -3.37
CA LEU A 52 5.18 20.61 -3.03
C LEU A 52 6.00 20.80 -4.31
N GLU A 53 6.82 21.85 -4.34
CA GLU A 53 7.76 22.08 -5.44
C GLU A 53 9.02 21.20 -5.24
N PRO A 54 9.45 20.46 -6.27
CA PRO A 54 10.69 19.71 -6.21
C PRO A 54 11.90 20.67 -6.31
N VAL A 55 12.99 20.34 -5.59
CA VAL A 55 14.28 21.04 -5.70
C VAL A 55 14.93 20.77 -7.05
N ALA A 56 14.67 19.59 -7.64
CA ALA A 56 15.09 19.23 -8.99
C ALA A 56 14.10 18.20 -9.57
N GLY A 57 14.13 18.10 -10.90
CA GLY A 57 13.22 17.24 -11.66
C GLY A 57 11.96 17.98 -12.09
N THR A 58 11.04 17.25 -12.74
CA THR A 58 9.79 17.81 -13.28
C THR A 58 8.61 16.91 -12.97
N VAL A 59 7.44 17.53 -12.83
CA VAL A 59 6.14 16.85 -12.79
C VAL A 59 5.29 17.36 -13.93
N GLU A 60 4.80 16.48 -14.75
CA GLU A 60 3.87 16.75 -15.84
C GLU A 60 2.57 15.99 -15.59
N THR A 61 1.44 16.65 -15.77
CA THR A 61 0.12 16.05 -15.52
C THR A 61 -0.84 16.47 -16.61
N ASP A 62 -1.58 15.51 -17.17
CA ASP A 62 -2.67 15.77 -18.10
C ASP A 62 -4.01 15.73 -17.34
N GLY A 63 -4.69 16.87 -17.26
CA GLY A 63 -6.00 16.96 -16.65
C GLY A 63 -6.00 17.33 -15.18
N ARG A 64 -7.08 17.04 -14.49
CA ARG A 64 -7.34 17.48 -13.11
C ARG A 64 -7.02 16.39 -12.10
N ILE A 65 -6.36 16.77 -11.04
CA ILE A 65 -5.91 15.88 -9.98
C ILE A 65 -6.87 15.98 -8.78
N ALA A 66 -7.32 14.84 -8.26
CA ALA A 66 -7.91 14.77 -6.94
C ALA A 66 -7.05 13.91 -6.01
N MET A 67 -6.85 14.39 -4.78
CA MET A 67 -6.06 13.69 -3.78
C MET A 67 -6.87 13.42 -2.51
N ALA A 68 -6.87 12.16 -2.06
CA ALA A 68 -7.34 11.78 -0.74
C ALA A 68 -6.14 11.67 0.21
N LEU A 69 -6.15 12.48 1.26
CA LEU A 69 -5.14 12.45 2.32
C LEU A 69 -5.39 11.26 3.26
N GLN A 70 -4.35 10.81 3.94
CA GLN A 70 -4.40 9.74 4.94
C GLN A 70 -5.48 9.96 6.01
N THR A 71 -5.61 11.19 6.50
CA THR A 71 -6.66 11.55 7.46
C THR A 71 -7.86 12.16 6.73
N PRO A 72 -9.09 11.63 6.90
CA PRO A 72 -10.27 12.22 6.32
C PRO A 72 -10.48 13.65 6.81
N ALA A 73 -10.20 14.65 5.96
CA ALA A 73 -10.43 16.06 6.27
C ALA A 73 -11.86 16.45 5.85
N LEU A 74 -12.88 16.00 6.60
CA LEU A 74 -14.27 16.35 6.36
C LEU A 74 -14.62 17.68 7.05
N ALA A 75 -15.31 18.55 6.33
CA ALA A 75 -15.84 19.77 6.90
C ALA A 75 -17.00 19.48 7.90
N ARG A 76 -17.22 20.38 8.84
CA ARG A 76 -18.33 20.31 9.84
C ARG A 76 -19.71 20.49 9.16
N ARG A 77 -20.06 19.56 8.31
CA ARG A 77 -21.30 19.50 7.51
C ARG A 77 -21.80 18.07 7.49
N SER A 78 -22.95 17.82 6.85
CA SER A 78 -23.39 16.44 6.60
C SER A 78 -22.46 15.71 5.62
N ALA A 79 -22.53 14.38 5.59
CA ALA A 79 -21.81 13.56 4.63
C ALA A 79 -22.12 14.02 3.18
N LEU A 80 -23.38 14.19 2.85
CA LEU A 80 -23.83 14.66 1.53
C LEU A 80 -23.23 16.03 1.20
N ALA A 81 -23.32 17.00 2.13
CA ALA A 81 -22.82 18.35 1.90
C ALA A 81 -21.29 18.42 1.73
N ASN A 82 -20.53 17.45 2.26
CA ASN A 82 -19.10 17.33 2.00
C ASN A 82 -18.83 16.92 0.55
N VAL A 83 -19.62 16.02 -0.02
CA VAL A 83 -19.48 15.58 -1.41
C VAL A 83 -19.99 16.66 -2.36
N GLU A 84 -21.15 17.25 -2.09
CA GLU A 84 -21.71 18.37 -2.90
C GLU A 84 -20.74 19.56 -2.98
N ALA A 85 -20.05 19.87 -1.87
CA ALA A 85 -19.07 20.95 -1.86
C ALA A 85 -17.87 20.65 -2.79
N ALA A 86 -17.35 19.41 -2.79
CA ALA A 86 -16.27 19.02 -3.69
C ALA A 86 -16.71 19.13 -5.16
N LEU A 87 -17.90 18.64 -5.49
CA LEU A 87 -18.48 18.79 -6.82
C LEU A 87 -18.62 20.26 -7.22
N GLY A 88 -19.02 21.11 -6.27
CA GLY A 88 -19.12 22.55 -6.49
C GLY A 88 -17.78 23.20 -6.81
N TRP A 89 -16.73 22.90 -6.07
CA TRP A 89 -15.37 23.40 -6.33
C TRP A 89 -14.81 22.86 -7.65
N TRP A 90 -15.26 21.69 -8.07
CA TRP A 90 -14.87 21.08 -9.34
C TRP A 90 -15.61 21.64 -10.55
N GLY A 91 -16.58 22.56 -10.32
CA GLY A 91 -17.34 23.21 -11.37
C GLY A 91 -18.61 22.47 -11.81
N THR A 92 -19.02 21.43 -11.08
CA THR A 92 -20.27 20.71 -11.38
C THR A 92 -21.49 21.65 -11.21
N PRO A 93 -22.42 21.71 -12.18
CA PRO A 93 -23.64 22.49 -12.08
C PRO A 93 -24.47 22.14 -10.83
N SER A 94 -25.09 23.12 -10.20
CA SER A 94 -25.79 22.98 -8.90
C SER A 94 -26.94 21.98 -8.90
N ASP A 95 -27.64 21.88 -10.01
CA ASP A 95 -28.76 20.96 -10.24
C ASP A 95 -28.35 19.48 -10.29
N ARG A 96 -27.07 19.18 -10.63
CA ARG A 96 -26.52 17.83 -10.71
C ARG A 96 -25.81 17.36 -9.45
N ARG A 97 -25.34 18.29 -8.59
CA ARG A 97 -24.46 17.94 -7.45
C ARG A 97 -25.08 16.93 -6.51
N ARG A 98 -26.37 17.13 -6.17
CA ARG A 98 -27.06 16.25 -5.21
C ARG A 98 -27.17 14.82 -5.73
N ALA A 99 -27.54 14.64 -6.97
CA ALA A 99 -27.68 13.30 -7.57
C ALA A 99 -26.33 12.57 -7.62
N LEU A 100 -25.27 13.27 -8.08
CA LEU A 100 -23.91 12.72 -8.14
C LEU A 100 -23.35 12.42 -6.73
N ALA A 101 -23.63 13.26 -5.74
CA ALA A 101 -23.18 13.04 -4.37
C ALA A 101 -23.89 11.82 -3.73
N VAL A 102 -25.18 11.64 -3.97
CA VAL A 102 -25.94 10.46 -3.49
C VAL A 102 -25.43 9.19 -4.15
N ASP A 103 -25.18 9.22 -5.47
CA ASP A 103 -24.60 8.08 -6.20
C ASP A 103 -23.22 7.70 -5.63
N ALA A 104 -22.32 8.67 -5.46
CA ALA A 104 -20.99 8.43 -4.92
C ALA A 104 -21.02 7.85 -3.49
N LEU A 105 -21.91 8.34 -2.62
CA LEU A 105 -22.13 7.78 -1.29
C LEU A 105 -22.69 6.35 -1.37
N GLY A 106 -23.56 6.10 -2.36
CA GLY A 106 -24.14 4.78 -2.61
C GLY A 106 -23.12 3.75 -3.01
N ARG A 107 -22.20 4.09 -3.91
CA ARG A 107 -21.09 3.22 -4.37
C ARG A 107 -20.16 2.78 -3.25
N LEU A 108 -20.07 3.56 -2.16
CA LEU A 108 -19.26 3.24 -0.98
C LEU A 108 -20.11 2.79 0.23
N GLY A 109 -21.37 2.36 -0.01
CA GLY A 109 -22.22 1.77 1.01
C GLY A 109 -22.66 2.73 2.13
N VAL A 110 -22.55 4.06 1.93
CA VAL A 110 -22.83 5.07 2.97
C VAL A 110 -23.97 6.04 2.60
N ALA A 111 -24.83 5.68 1.63
CA ALA A 111 -25.97 6.52 1.24
C ALA A 111 -26.92 6.80 2.42
N GLY A 112 -27.15 5.84 3.31
CA GLY A 112 -27.97 6.01 4.53
C GLY A 112 -27.43 7.05 5.51
N LEU A 113 -26.17 7.46 5.36
CA LEU A 113 -25.50 8.46 6.21
C LEU A 113 -25.53 9.87 5.60
N ALA A 114 -26.15 10.07 4.45
CA ALA A 114 -26.10 11.32 3.68
C ALA A 114 -26.43 12.57 4.52
N GLY A 115 -27.44 12.52 5.38
CA GLY A 115 -27.85 13.61 6.27
C GLY A 115 -27.05 13.74 7.57
N ARG A 116 -26.21 12.75 7.89
CA ARG A 116 -25.49 12.67 9.16
C ARG A 116 -24.35 13.67 9.22
N PRO A 117 -24.17 14.43 10.32
CA PRO A 117 -23.03 15.32 10.50
C PRO A 117 -21.70 14.52 10.46
N ALA A 118 -20.71 15.00 9.70
CA ALA A 118 -19.42 14.30 9.56
C ALA A 118 -18.71 14.07 10.90
N ALA A 119 -18.91 14.95 11.88
CA ALA A 119 -18.32 14.82 13.22
C ALA A 119 -18.87 13.63 14.04
N THR A 120 -19.99 13.03 13.62
CA THR A 120 -20.64 11.89 14.30
C THR A 120 -20.41 10.56 13.60
N LEU A 121 -19.68 10.57 12.51
CA LEU A 121 -19.32 9.36 11.77
C LEU A 121 -18.22 8.58 12.51
N SER A 122 -18.29 7.26 12.44
CA SER A 122 -17.16 6.41 12.84
C SER A 122 -15.97 6.62 11.91
N GLY A 123 -14.79 6.15 12.28
CA GLY A 123 -13.59 6.28 11.46
C GLY A 123 -13.75 5.65 10.07
N GLY A 124 -14.38 4.47 9.98
CA GLY A 124 -14.65 3.78 8.72
C GLY A 124 -15.69 4.52 7.87
N GLU A 125 -16.81 4.99 8.48
CA GLU A 125 -17.82 5.79 7.80
C GLU A 125 -17.23 7.10 7.25
N ALA A 126 -16.43 7.80 8.05
CA ALA A 126 -15.77 9.03 7.62
C ALA A 126 -14.81 8.79 6.45
N ARG A 127 -14.13 7.65 6.43
CA ARG A 127 -13.21 7.25 5.35
C ARG A 127 -13.96 6.94 4.06
N ARG A 128 -15.08 6.21 4.13
CA ARG A 128 -15.95 5.95 2.99
C ARG A 128 -16.52 7.26 2.40
N VAL A 129 -16.96 8.20 3.24
CA VAL A 129 -17.40 9.53 2.81
C VAL A 129 -16.25 10.34 2.18
N HIS A 130 -15.04 10.24 2.73
CA HIS A 130 -13.86 10.89 2.17
C HIS A 130 -13.51 10.36 0.77
N LEU A 131 -13.54 9.04 0.57
CA LEU A 131 -13.35 8.42 -0.74
C LEU A 131 -14.48 8.78 -1.71
N ALA A 132 -15.76 8.74 -1.25
CA ALA A 132 -16.89 9.16 -2.06
C ALA A 132 -16.70 10.60 -2.58
N ARG A 133 -16.22 11.51 -1.73
CA ARG A 133 -15.94 12.90 -2.09
C ARG A 133 -14.92 13.04 -3.19
N VAL A 134 -13.85 12.23 -3.17
CA VAL A 134 -12.76 12.30 -4.15
C VAL A 134 -13.15 11.62 -5.46
N LEU A 135 -13.91 10.52 -5.38
CA LEU A 135 -14.38 9.78 -6.55
C LEU A 135 -15.53 10.50 -7.27
N ALA A 136 -16.39 11.22 -6.54
CA ALA A 136 -17.55 11.94 -7.10
C ALA A 136 -17.17 12.98 -8.17
N VAL A 137 -15.97 13.57 -8.05
CA VAL A 137 -15.51 14.62 -8.97
C VAL A 137 -14.94 14.07 -10.28
N ASP A 138 -14.84 12.76 -10.40
CA ASP A 138 -14.31 12.03 -11.57
C ASP A 138 -13.03 12.68 -12.14
N PRO A 139 -11.91 12.59 -11.41
CA PRO A 139 -10.66 13.23 -11.79
C PRO A 139 -9.94 12.44 -12.90
N ASP A 140 -9.10 13.13 -13.68
CA ASP A 140 -8.18 12.49 -14.65
C ASP A 140 -7.04 11.75 -13.92
N VAL A 141 -6.61 12.27 -12.76
CA VAL A 141 -5.59 11.65 -11.90
C VAL A 141 -6.12 11.57 -10.47
N LEU A 142 -6.11 10.37 -9.92
CA LEU A 142 -6.53 10.06 -8.55
C LEU A 142 -5.31 9.65 -7.71
N LEU A 143 -5.06 10.41 -6.64
CA LEU A 143 -3.97 10.13 -5.70
C LEU A 143 -4.56 9.77 -4.34
N LEU A 144 -4.28 8.57 -3.84
CA LEU A 144 -4.82 8.07 -2.57
C LEU A 144 -3.68 7.77 -1.59
N ASP A 145 -3.67 8.50 -0.47
CA ASP A 145 -2.66 8.29 0.57
C ASP A 145 -3.24 7.43 1.70
N GLU A 146 -2.89 6.14 1.70
CA GLU A 146 -3.28 5.14 2.70
C GLU A 146 -4.80 5.11 2.99
N PRO A 147 -5.64 4.93 1.98
CA PRO A 147 -7.08 5.06 2.13
C PRO A 147 -7.73 4.02 3.06
N PHE A 148 -7.01 2.94 3.40
CA PHE A 148 -7.49 1.85 4.26
C PHE A 148 -6.89 1.85 5.67
N ALA A 149 -6.00 2.80 6.00
CA ALA A 149 -5.32 2.83 7.29
C ALA A 149 -6.32 3.01 8.45
N GLY A 150 -6.07 2.34 9.59
CA GLY A 150 -6.89 2.47 10.81
C GLY A 150 -8.26 1.80 10.75
N LEU A 151 -8.54 0.99 9.74
CA LEU A 151 -9.70 0.09 9.70
C LEU A 151 -9.34 -1.25 10.34
N ASP A 152 -10.30 -1.87 11.01
CA ASP A 152 -10.20 -3.28 11.40
C ASP A 152 -10.16 -4.19 10.15
N SER A 153 -9.82 -5.46 10.33
CA SER A 153 -9.60 -6.38 9.22
C SER A 153 -10.85 -6.62 8.35
N ALA A 154 -12.03 -6.67 8.97
CA ALA A 154 -13.29 -6.90 8.24
C ALA A 154 -13.67 -5.66 7.43
N ALA A 155 -13.72 -4.48 8.06
CA ALA A 155 -14.04 -3.23 7.39
C ALA A 155 -13.02 -2.88 6.29
N ARG A 156 -11.75 -3.27 6.47
CA ARG A 156 -10.71 -3.13 5.44
C ARG A 156 -10.97 -4.03 4.24
N GLY A 157 -11.29 -5.30 4.46
CA GLY A 157 -11.59 -6.26 3.39
C GLY A 157 -12.78 -5.80 2.54
N ASP A 158 -13.86 -5.38 3.19
CA ASP A 158 -15.06 -4.88 2.52
C ASP A 158 -14.75 -3.64 1.68
N LEU A 159 -14.04 -2.66 2.26
CA LEU A 159 -13.70 -1.42 1.55
C LEU A 159 -12.73 -1.67 0.39
N LEU A 160 -11.76 -2.58 0.53
CA LEU A 160 -10.86 -3.00 -0.54
C LEU A 160 -11.65 -3.56 -1.73
N TYR A 161 -12.57 -4.49 -1.46
CA TYR A 161 -13.39 -5.10 -2.50
C TYR A 161 -14.25 -4.07 -3.24
N GLU A 162 -14.97 -3.21 -2.51
CA GLU A 162 -15.79 -2.15 -3.07
C GLU A 162 -14.96 -1.13 -3.87
N THR A 163 -13.77 -0.78 -3.37
CA THR A 163 -12.94 0.26 -3.98
C THR A 163 -12.25 -0.24 -5.25
N ARG A 164 -11.93 -1.52 -5.36
CA ARG A 164 -11.21 -2.10 -6.51
C ARG A 164 -11.80 -1.71 -7.85
N GLU A 165 -13.11 -1.89 -8.02
CA GLU A 165 -13.79 -1.54 -9.27
C GLU A 165 -13.92 -0.02 -9.45
N LEU A 166 -14.03 0.74 -8.35
CA LEU A 166 -14.13 2.19 -8.39
C LEU A 166 -12.82 2.89 -8.77
N LEU A 167 -11.68 2.24 -8.50
CA LEU A 167 -10.37 2.76 -8.91
C LEU A 167 -10.12 2.57 -10.40
N ARG A 168 -10.70 1.55 -10.99
CA ARG A 168 -10.52 1.21 -12.40
C ARG A 168 -11.44 2.04 -13.28
N SER A 169 -10.85 2.94 -14.04
CA SER A 169 -11.53 3.73 -15.07
C SER A 169 -10.57 3.88 -16.24
N PRO A 170 -10.97 3.59 -17.48
CA PRO A 170 -10.08 3.68 -18.65
C PRO A 170 -9.54 5.09 -18.89
N GLU A 171 -10.21 6.12 -18.36
CA GLU A 171 -9.82 7.51 -18.54
C GLU A 171 -9.01 8.09 -17.37
N ARG A 172 -8.78 7.30 -16.30
CA ARG A 172 -8.13 7.79 -15.08
C ARG A 172 -6.82 7.09 -14.82
N ALA A 173 -5.78 7.85 -14.45
CA ALA A 173 -4.58 7.33 -13.81
C ALA A 173 -4.76 7.33 -12.30
N THR A 174 -4.43 6.24 -11.63
CA THR A 174 -4.56 6.13 -10.18
C THR A 174 -3.24 5.75 -9.54
N ILE A 175 -2.81 6.51 -8.53
CA ILE A 175 -1.71 6.13 -7.65
C ILE A 175 -2.27 5.96 -6.25
N ILE A 176 -2.04 4.79 -5.66
CA ILE A 176 -2.49 4.47 -4.32
C ILE A 176 -1.31 4.07 -3.42
N VAL A 177 -1.13 4.78 -2.33
CA VAL A 177 -0.20 4.36 -1.27
C VAL A 177 -0.88 3.28 -0.45
N VAL A 178 -0.22 2.16 -0.31
CA VAL A 178 -0.70 1.01 0.48
C VAL A 178 0.37 0.55 1.47
N HIS A 179 -0.06 -0.11 2.56
CA HIS A 179 0.83 -0.52 3.64
C HIS A 179 1.43 -1.89 3.41
N ASP A 180 0.69 -2.77 2.80
CA ASP A 180 1.11 -4.15 2.63
C ASP A 180 0.93 -4.66 1.19
N ARG A 181 1.58 -5.78 0.94
CA ARG A 181 1.58 -6.43 -0.36
C ARG A 181 0.22 -7.02 -0.76
N ALA A 182 -0.64 -7.36 0.22
CA ALA A 182 -1.96 -7.92 -0.09
C ALA A 182 -2.87 -6.83 -0.67
N GLU A 183 -2.79 -5.61 -0.14
CA GLU A 183 -3.49 -4.45 -0.70
C GLU A 183 -3.00 -4.14 -2.13
N ALA A 184 -1.66 -4.11 -2.34
CA ALA A 184 -1.10 -3.91 -3.67
C ALA A 184 -1.56 -4.98 -4.66
N TRP A 185 -1.49 -6.26 -4.24
CA TRP A 185 -1.94 -7.39 -5.05
C TRP A 185 -3.43 -7.32 -5.43
N ALA A 186 -4.27 -6.88 -4.49
CA ALA A 186 -5.71 -6.81 -4.71
C ALA A 186 -6.13 -5.67 -5.65
N LEU A 187 -5.42 -4.54 -5.63
CA LEU A 187 -5.88 -3.30 -6.24
C LEU A 187 -5.10 -2.91 -7.50
N ALA A 188 -3.79 -3.15 -7.54
CA ALA A 188 -2.91 -2.49 -8.49
C ALA A 188 -2.49 -3.40 -9.65
N ASP A 189 -2.37 -2.81 -10.82
CA ASP A 189 -1.81 -3.45 -12.01
C ASP A 189 -0.28 -3.44 -11.94
N ARG A 190 0.31 -2.30 -11.52
CA ARG A 190 1.74 -2.13 -11.28
C ARG A 190 2.02 -1.69 -9.85
N THR A 191 3.22 -2.00 -9.39
CA THR A 191 3.72 -1.59 -8.07
C THR A 191 5.08 -0.90 -8.21
N ALA A 192 5.20 0.26 -7.58
CA ALA A 192 6.47 0.95 -7.37
C ALA A 192 6.87 0.80 -5.88
N LEU A 193 8.09 0.31 -5.64
CA LEU A 193 8.65 0.13 -4.31
C LEU A 193 9.60 1.28 -3.99
N LEU A 194 9.20 2.12 -3.05
CA LEU A 194 9.97 3.28 -2.58
C LEU A 194 10.70 2.93 -1.29
N LEU A 195 12.04 2.84 -1.35
CA LEU A 195 12.91 2.65 -0.18
C LEU A 195 13.92 3.79 -0.12
N ASN A 196 14.14 4.34 1.08
CA ASN A 196 15.14 5.38 1.34
C ASN A 196 15.07 6.56 0.34
N GLY A 197 13.84 6.96 -0.04
CA GLY A 197 13.59 8.07 -0.96
C GLY A 197 13.89 7.76 -2.43
N ARG A 198 14.04 6.49 -2.82
CA ARG A 198 14.28 6.04 -4.20
C ARG A 198 13.30 4.96 -4.61
N ILE A 199 12.84 4.95 -5.85
CA ILE A 199 12.14 3.80 -6.41
C ILE A 199 13.20 2.74 -6.74
N VAL A 200 13.16 1.61 -6.01
CA VAL A 200 14.11 0.51 -6.16
C VAL A 200 13.58 -0.62 -7.03
N ALA A 201 12.29 -0.69 -7.22
CA ALA A 201 11.62 -1.62 -8.13
C ALA A 201 10.32 -0.98 -8.65
N GLU A 202 10.00 -1.24 -9.90
CA GLU A 202 8.74 -0.84 -10.53
C GLU A 202 8.40 -1.84 -11.64
N GLY A 203 7.13 -2.21 -11.76
CA GLY A 203 6.66 -3.14 -12.79
C GLY A 203 5.35 -3.82 -12.41
N ASP A 204 5.00 -4.89 -13.13
CA ASP A 204 3.85 -5.72 -12.81
C ASP A 204 3.83 -6.09 -11.33
N THR A 205 2.67 -5.94 -10.69
CA THR A 205 2.55 -6.14 -9.24
C THR A 205 3.00 -7.53 -8.81
N ARG A 206 2.67 -8.57 -9.57
CA ARG A 206 3.03 -9.95 -9.22
C ARG A 206 4.54 -10.17 -9.33
N GLU A 207 5.16 -9.59 -10.35
CA GLU A 207 6.61 -9.72 -10.57
C GLU A 207 7.39 -8.99 -9.47
N VAL A 208 7.04 -7.73 -9.18
CA VAL A 208 7.71 -6.94 -8.13
C VAL A 208 7.59 -7.61 -6.76
N LEU A 209 6.39 -8.12 -6.41
CA LEU A 209 6.16 -8.79 -5.13
C LEU A 209 6.82 -10.18 -5.04
N ALA A 210 6.97 -10.88 -6.19
CA ALA A 210 7.56 -12.21 -6.21
C ALA A 210 9.09 -12.19 -6.35
N ARG A 211 9.65 -11.18 -7.03
CA ARG A 211 11.08 -11.10 -7.39
C ARG A 211 11.68 -9.74 -7.05
N PRO A 212 11.78 -9.38 -5.76
CA PRO A 212 12.43 -8.14 -5.34
C PRO A 212 13.88 -8.07 -5.82
N PRO A 213 14.38 -6.89 -6.23
CA PRO A 213 15.71 -6.77 -6.85
C PRO A 213 16.86 -6.85 -5.84
N THR A 214 16.61 -6.62 -4.56
CA THR A 214 17.63 -6.62 -3.51
C THR A 214 17.16 -7.34 -2.26
N ALA A 215 18.10 -7.78 -1.40
CA ALA A 215 17.78 -8.39 -0.12
C ALA A 215 17.00 -7.42 0.82
N GLU A 216 17.27 -6.11 0.74
CA GLU A 216 16.53 -5.09 1.49
C GLU A 216 15.06 -5.03 1.03
N ALA A 217 14.84 -4.98 -0.29
CA ALA A 217 13.50 -5.01 -0.86
C ALA A 217 12.76 -6.32 -0.51
N ALA A 218 13.47 -7.46 -0.54
CA ALA A 218 12.93 -8.74 -0.13
C ALA A 218 12.48 -8.72 1.33
N GLY A 219 13.31 -8.21 2.24
CA GLY A 219 12.98 -8.07 3.65
C GLY A 219 11.70 -7.26 3.87
N PHE A 220 11.57 -6.10 3.21
CA PHE A 220 10.35 -5.30 3.26
C PHE A 220 9.13 -6.05 2.70
N LEU A 221 9.32 -6.85 1.65
CA LEU A 221 8.24 -7.64 1.01
C LEU A 221 7.98 -8.99 1.71
N GLY A 222 8.43 -9.16 2.96
CA GLY A 222 8.10 -10.29 3.83
C GLY A 222 8.92 -11.55 3.59
N PHE A 223 10.12 -11.42 3.02
CA PHE A 223 11.14 -12.47 3.04
C PHE A 223 11.94 -12.32 4.34
N GLU A 224 11.46 -12.90 5.42
CA GLU A 224 11.97 -12.66 6.76
C GLU A 224 13.12 -13.60 7.15
N GLY A 225 13.18 -14.80 6.56
CA GLY A 225 14.29 -15.71 6.71
C GLY A 225 15.50 -15.30 5.85
N ARG A 226 16.70 -15.42 6.42
CA ARG A 226 17.97 -15.08 5.75
C ARG A 226 19.04 -16.11 6.12
N ILE A 227 19.57 -16.80 5.13
CA ILE A 227 20.71 -17.71 5.31
C ILE A 227 21.78 -17.47 4.23
N ARG A 228 23.03 -17.75 4.57
CA ARG A 228 24.14 -17.79 3.60
C ARG A 228 24.20 -19.16 2.92
N GLU A 229 24.26 -19.15 1.62
CA GLU A 229 24.39 -20.34 0.80
C GLU A 229 25.40 -20.08 -0.31
N ASN A 230 26.54 -20.80 -0.30
CA ASN A 230 27.61 -20.65 -1.30
C ASN A 230 28.06 -19.19 -1.52
N GLY A 231 28.23 -18.44 -0.43
CA GLY A 231 28.67 -17.04 -0.47
C GLY A 231 27.58 -16.03 -0.86
N ARG A 232 26.38 -16.48 -1.17
CA ARG A 232 25.20 -15.67 -1.48
C ARG A 232 24.24 -15.62 -0.30
N ILE A 233 23.28 -14.69 -0.34
CA ILE A 233 22.23 -14.56 0.65
C ILE A 233 20.95 -15.12 0.05
N ARG A 234 20.40 -16.17 0.66
CA ARG A 234 19.04 -16.63 0.38
C ARG A 234 18.07 -15.95 1.33
N MET A 235 17.13 -15.22 0.78
CA MET A 235 15.98 -14.66 1.50
C MET A 235 14.76 -15.55 1.32
N VAL A 236 14.07 -15.89 2.41
CA VAL A 236 13.01 -16.90 2.41
C VAL A 236 11.76 -16.33 3.11
N ARG A 237 10.58 -16.59 2.60
CA ARG A 237 9.34 -16.27 3.29
C ARG A 237 9.05 -17.27 4.40
N PRO A 238 8.37 -16.89 5.48
CA PRO A 238 7.92 -17.83 6.51
C PRO A 238 7.09 -19.00 5.94
N SER A 239 6.30 -18.74 4.90
CA SER A 239 5.51 -19.77 4.20
C SER A 239 6.32 -20.83 3.45
N ASP A 240 7.58 -20.51 3.13
CA ASP A 240 8.49 -21.38 2.39
C ASP A 240 9.43 -22.17 3.30
N VAL A 241 9.33 -21.98 4.62
CA VAL A 241 10.06 -22.72 5.64
C VAL A 241 9.13 -23.74 6.29
N ARG A 242 9.35 -25.02 6.04
CA ARG A 242 8.53 -26.10 6.58
C ARG A 242 9.32 -26.91 7.60
N LEU A 243 8.73 -27.15 8.75
CA LEU A 243 9.23 -28.14 9.70
C LEU A 243 9.11 -29.53 9.05
N ASP A 244 10.23 -30.24 8.95
CA ASP A 244 10.28 -31.53 8.26
C ASP A 244 11.40 -32.38 8.91
N PRO A 245 11.07 -33.54 9.51
CA PRO A 245 12.08 -34.43 10.12
C PRO A 245 13.19 -34.84 9.13
N ASP A 246 12.87 -34.90 7.84
CA ASP A 246 13.81 -35.20 6.76
C ASP A 246 14.35 -33.93 6.09
N GLY A 247 14.14 -32.76 6.72
CA GLY A 247 14.62 -31.47 6.23
C GLY A 247 16.14 -31.41 6.16
N GLN A 248 16.66 -30.53 5.30
CA GLN A 248 18.10 -30.44 4.99
C GLN A 248 18.86 -29.52 5.95
N LEU A 249 18.14 -28.65 6.70
CA LEU A 249 18.75 -27.68 7.59
C LEU A 249 18.43 -28.01 9.04
N ASP A 250 19.48 -28.18 9.85
CA ASP A 250 19.35 -28.33 11.31
C ASP A 250 19.27 -26.92 11.92
N THR A 251 18.20 -26.65 12.66
CA THR A 251 17.96 -25.36 13.29
C THR A 251 17.61 -25.52 14.76
N THR A 252 17.79 -24.46 15.52
CA THR A 252 17.37 -24.36 16.92
C THR A 252 16.32 -23.27 17.07
N ILE A 253 15.25 -23.57 17.77
CA ILE A 253 14.21 -22.57 18.05
C ILE A 253 14.73 -21.56 19.08
N GLU A 254 14.83 -20.30 18.70
CA GLU A 254 15.18 -19.21 19.60
C GLU A 254 13.96 -18.64 20.32
N ARG A 255 12.84 -18.48 19.57
CA ARG A 255 11.61 -17.91 20.11
C ARG A 255 10.38 -18.59 19.51
N CYS A 256 9.38 -18.73 20.36
CA CYS A 256 8.04 -19.20 20.02
C CYS A 256 7.08 -18.03 20.26
N ILE A 257 6.36 -17.58 19.22
CA ILE A 257 5.43 -16.48 19.28
C ILE A 257 4.05 -17.02 18.90
N PRO A 258 3.10 -17.11 19.85
CA PRO A 258 1.73 -17.53 19.54
C PRO A 258 1.09 -16.59 18.51
N THR A 259 0.36 -17.18 17.58
CA THR A 259 -0.43 -16.46 16.57
C THR A 259 -1.87 -16.98 16.61
N GLU A 260 -2.77 -16.31 15.91
CA GLU A 260 -4.18 -16.72 15.84
C GLU A 260 -4.36 -18.17 15.29
N ASN A 261 -3.49 -18.58 14.37
CA ASN A 261 -3.58 -19.86 13.66
C ASN A 261 -2.40 -20.80 13.98
N GLY A 262 -1.82 -20.73 15.19
CA GLY A 262 -0.72 -21.60 15.57
C GLY A 262 0.46 -20.82 16.18
N MET A 263 1.67 -21.08 15.71
CA MET A 263 2.90 -20.51 16.26
C MET A 263 3.84 -20.01 15.16
N ARG A 264 4.43 -18.86 15.39
CA ARG A 264 5.55 -18.34 14.64
C ARG A 264 6.84 -18.73 15.38
N LEU A 265 7.74 -19.42 14.71
CA LEU A 265 9.02 -19.86 15.24
C LEU A 265 10.14 -19.03 14.63
N GLU A 266 10.98 -18.45 15.47
CA GLU A 266 12.26 -17.84 15.06
C GLU A 266 13.37 -18.89 15.25
N LEU A 267 14.06 -19.21 14.17
CA LEU A 267 14.96 -20.34 14.08
C LEU A 267 16.40 -19.87 13.82
N ALA A 268 17.32 -20.23 14.69
CA ALA A 268 18.75 -20.03 14.49
C ALA A 268 19.34 -21.13 13.60
N HIS A 269 20.19 -20.73 12.67
CA HIS A 269 21.05 -21.59 11.86
C HIS A 269 22.46 -21.01 11.84
N PRO A 270 23.54 -21.81 11.75
CA PRO A 270 24.90 -21.29 11.71
C PRO A 270 25.14 -20.22 10.64
N ASP A 271 24.47 -20.32 9.52
CA ASP A 271 24.56 -19.40 8.38
C ASP A 271 23.52 -18.29 8.38
N GLY A 272 22.73 -18.13 9.44
CA GLY A 272 21.70 -17.07 9.53
C GLY A 272 20.51 -17.42 10.41
N HIS A 273 19.35 -16.87 10.05
CA HIS A 273 18.11 -17.13 10.76
C HIS A 273 16.97 -17.40 9.78
N LEU A 274 16.00 -18.17 10.23
CA LEU A 274 14.78 -18.47 9.48
C LEU A 274 13.55 -18.17 10.34
N VAL A 275 12.42 -18.02 9.70
CA VAL A 275 11.13 -17.89 10.34
C VAL A 275 10.21 -18.94 9.75
N ALA A 276 9.58 -19.76 10.60
CA ALA A 276 8.58 -20.73 10.19
C ALA A 276 7.23 -20.45 10.84
N LEU A 277 6.16 -20.86 10.18
CA LEU A 277 4.81 -20.86 10.72
C LEU A 277 4.36 -22.33 10.87
N THR A 278 3.79 -22.67 12.01
CA THR A 278 3.26 -24.00 12.29
C THR A 278 1.95 -23.91 13.05
N ASP A 279 1.06 -24.84 12.83
CA ASP A 279 -0.20 -25.03 13.59
C ASP A 279 0.03 -25.79 14.91
N SER A 280 1.18 -26.46 15.06
CA SER A 280 1.56 -27.14 16.33
C SER A 280 1.97 -26.12 17.39
N LEU A 281 1.48 -26.35 18.61
CA LEU A 281 1.82 -25.58 19.80
C LEU A 281 2.87 -26.28 20.68
N ASP A 282 3.37 -27.45 20.28
CA ASP A 282 4.27 -28.31 21.07
C ASP A 282 5.75 -28.00 20.89
N HIS A 283 6.09 -26.72 20.69
CA HIS A 283 7.45 -26.27 20.50
C HIS A 283 7.90 -25.32 21.62
N ALA A 284 9.16 -25.45 22.03
CA ALA A 284 9.78 -24.59 23.04
C ALA A 284 11.12 -24.01 22.56
N PRO A 285 11.52 -22.84 23.07
CA PRO A 285 12.86 -22.33 22.86
C PRO A 285 13.93 -23.35 23.31
N GLY A 286 14.94 -23.55 22.46
CA GLY A 286 15.99 -24.55 22.65
C GLY A 286 15.74 -25.87 21.92
N ASP A 287 14.55 -26.14 21.44
CA ASP A 287 14.27 -27.34 20.64
C ASP A 287 15.07 -27.34 19.35
N ARG A 288 15.60 -28.51 18.99
CA ARG A 288 16.23 -28.74 17.69
C ARG A 288 15.20 -29.25 16.70
N VAL A 289 15.07 -28.57 15.61
CA VAL A 289 14.13 -28.93 14.54
C VAL A 289 14.84 -28.89 13.18
N ARG A 290 14.43 -29.78 12.30
CA ARG A 290 14.88 -29.77 10.92
C ARG A 290 13.86 -29.07 10.06
N VAL A 291 14.35 -28.31 9.08
CA VAL A 291 13.49 -27.59 8.16
C VAL A 291 13.86 -27.84 6.71
N ARG A 292 12.83 -27.78 5.87
CA ARG A 292 12.97 -27.80 4.42
C ARG A 292 12.58 -26.45 3.86
N LEU A 293 13.41 -25.90 2.96
CA LEU A 293 13.07 -24.71 2.22
C LEU A 293 12.38 -25.11 0.90
N THR A 294 11.16 -24.60 0.70
CA THR A 294 10.36 -24.85 -0.53
C THR A 294 10.45 -23.71 -1.54
N GLY A 295 11.10 -22.61 -1.15
CA GLY A 295 11.27 -21.41 -1.97
C GLY A 295 12.44 -20.54 -1.53
N GLY A 296 12.39 -19.28 -1.95
CA GLY A 296 13.39 -18.27 -1.61
C GLY A 296 14.11 -17.71 -2.82
N ILE A 297 14.79 -16.57 -2.60
CA ILE A 297 15.51 -15.81 -3.63
C ILE A 297 16.96 -15.68 -3.20
N LEU A 298 17.88 -15.95 -4.14
CA LEU A 298 19.33 -15.81 -3.94
C LEU A 298 19.78 -14.43 -4.44
N PHE A 299 20.46 -13.69 -3.55
CA PHE A 299 21.12 -12.43 -3.87
C PHE A 299 22.64 -12.61 -3.83
N GLY A 300 23.32 -12.02 -4.81
CA GLY A 300 24.76 -12.11 -4.96
C GLY A 300 25.54 -11.18 -4.06
#